data_681004ac88c843bdd9bacf109ca0d570
#
_entry.id   681004ac88c843bdd9bacf109ca0d570
#
_cell.length_a   1.000
_cell.length_b   1.000
_cell.length_c   1.000
_cell.angle_alpha   90.00
_cell.angle_beta   90.00
_cell.angle_gamma   90.00
#
_symmetry.space_group_name_H-M   'P 1'
#
loop_
_entity.id
_entity.type
_entity.pdbx_description
1 polymer ?
#
loop_
_entity_poly.entity_id
_entity_poly.type
_entity_poly.pdbx_seq_one_letter_code
_entity_poly.pdbx_strand_id
1 'polypeptide(L)'
;MTRREFITLLGAAAWPLVARAEQTKLPTIGLLGGATPSAQAQWTAAFVQRLRELGWVEGQTVTIEYRWVEGRFERSPAIIAEFVRLKVDVIVTHATPNILAAKQVTSVVPIVFPSAGDPVGNKLVTSLARPGGNVTGLSVQSSELAPKVVELLRDFLPKHGRLAMMYHIGNPVTELQTDAVKAAAGRFGLDVAIVEVRRAEDIAPAIEALKGRADALIVPSEPLYNTNRIQINSWALRAQLPTIYFDRVYVETGGLMSYGPNWPSLWRRAAEVVDKILRGAKPADIPVEQPRTFELVINLKTAKALGLAIPESFLLRADEVIE
;
A
#
# COMPACT_ATOMS: atom_id res chain seq x y z
N MET A 1 -44.88 61.75 -50.77
CA MET A 1 -44.53 60.76 -49.68
C MET A 1 -43.57 59.80 -50.30
N THR A 2 -42.30 59.94 -49.99
CA THR A 2 -41.16 59.31 -50.67
C THR A 2 -40.70 58.07 -49.94
N ARG A 3 -40.40 57.05 -50.73
CA ARG A 3 -39.95 55.70 -50.35
C ARG A 3 -38.59 55.65 -49.65
N ARG A 4 -38.22 56.61 -48.82
CA ARG A 4 -36.85 56.73 -48.32
C ARG A 4 -36.68 56.65 -46.79
N GLU A 5 -37.69 56.26 -46.00
CA GLU A 5 -37.60 56.27 -44.53
C GLU A 5 -37.78 54.90 -43.87
N PHE A 6 -37.55 53.77 -44.54
CA PHE A 6 -37.78 52.45 -44.00
C PHE A 6 -36.51 51.54 -43.91
N ILE A 7 -35.31 52.11 -44.00
CA ILE A 7 -34.06 51.32 -43.89
C ILE A 7 -33.12 51.99 -42.89
N THR A 8 -33.53 52.09 -41.62
CA THR A 8 -32.57 52.46 -40.51
C THR A 8 -33.10 52.04 -39.20
N LEU A 9 -33.39 50.72 -38.98
CA LEU A 9 -33.67 50.15 -37.65
C LEU A 9 -33.46 48.62 -37.60
N LEU A 10 -32.37 48.14 -38.20
CA LEU A 10 -31.94 46.74 -38.04
C LEU A 10 -30.43 46.66 -37.90
N GLY A 11 -29.86 47.47 -37.01
CA GLY A 11 -28.44 47.53 -36.78
C GLY A 11 -28.10 47.72 -35.31
N ALA A 12 -28.55 46.83 -34.41
CA ALA A 12 -28.00 46.81 -33.05
C ALA A 12 -28.53 45.59 -32.32
N ALA A 13 -27.75 44.58 -32.21
CA ALA A 13 -27.62 43.66 -31.09
C ALA A 13 -27.06 42.30 -31.54
N ALA A 14 -25.95 42.32 -32.25
CA ALA A 14 -25.05 41.18 -32.19
C ALA A 14 -24.15 41.35 -30.93
N TRP A 15 -24.68 41.12 -29.75
CA TRP A 15 -23.83 40.84 -28.61
C TRP A 15 -23.14 39.51 -28.87
N PRO A 16 -21.79 39.49 -28.89
CA PRO A 16 -21.11 38.22 -28.87
C PRO A 16 -21.49 37.55 -27.56
N LEU A 17 -22.31 36.52 -27.61
CA LEU A 17 -22.36 35.48 -26.58
C LEU A 17 -20.95 34.89 -26.51
N VAL A 18 -20.07 35.55 -25.75
CA VAL A 18 -18.86 34.93 -25.21
C VAL A 18 -19.41 33.85 -24.28
N ALA A 19 -19.63 32.67 -24.86
CA ALA A 19 -19.76 31.46 -24.08
C ALA A 19 -18.46 31.38 -23.29
N ARG A 20 -18.51 31.88 -22.07
CA ARG A 20 -17.51 31.57 -21.06
C ARG A 20 -17.60 30.05 -20.89
N ALA A 21 -16.75 29.35 -21.62
CA ALA A 21 -16.52 27.97 -21.35
C ALA A 21 -16.10 27.97 -19.87
N GLU A 22 -17.01 27.61 -18.98
CA GLU A 22 -16.67 27.23 -17.61
C GLU A 22 -15.61 26.20 -17.80
N GLN A 23 -14.37 26.53 -17.46
CA GLN A 23 -13.29 25.55 -17.39
C GLN A 23 -13.78 24.54 -16.38
N THR A 24 -14.34 23.44 -16.87
CA THR A 24 -14.78 22.33 -16.02
C THR A 24 -13.57 21.92 -15.24
N LYS A 25 -13.60 22.18 -13.92
CA LYS A 25 -12.53 21.82 -13.01
C LYS A 25 -12.23 20.34 -13.23
N LEU A 26 -10.98 20.01 -13.55
CA LEU A 26 -10.57 18.62 -13.69
C LEU A 26 -10.83 17.87 -12.38
N PRO A 27 -11.34 16.64 -12.46
CA PRO A 27 -11.39 15.77 -11.28
C PRO A 27 -10.02 15.72 -10.61
N THR A 28 -10.02 15.76 -9.28
CA THR A 28 -8.78 15.83 -8.49
C THR A 28 -8.67 14.64 -7.57
N ILE A 29 -7.55 13.92 -7.66
CA ILE A 29 -7.20 12.79 -6.78
C ILE A 29 -6.22 13.31 -5.74
N GLY A 30 -6.52 13.13 -4.45
CA GLY A 30 -5.55 13.32 -3.36
C GLY A 30 -4.85 11.99 -3.06
N LEU A 31 -3.57 11.86 -3.42
CA LEU A 31 -2.78 10.66 -3.13
C LEU A 31 -1.90 10.88 -1.91
N LEU A 32 -2.21 10.19 -0.81
CA LEU A 32 -1.41 10.18 0.41
C LEU A 32 -0.57 8.91 0.48
N GLY A 33 0.73 9.03 0.22
CA GLY A 33 1.69 7.94 0.38
C GLY A 33 2.13 7.75 1.83
N GLY A 34 2.28 6.50 2.24
CA GLY A 34 2.75 6.13 3.59
C GLY A 34 4.26 6.19 3.73
N ALA A 35 5.01 5.75 2.72
CA ALA A 35 6.47 5.75 2.66
C ALA A 35 7.00 7.02 1.99
N THR A 36 8.30 7.08 1.68
CA THR A 36 8.87 8.15 0.85
C THR A 36 8.44 7.99 -0.63
N PRO A 37 8.47 9.08 -1.44
CA PRO A 37 8.19 9.00 -2.87
C PRO A 37 9.00 7.93 -3.59
N SER A 38 10.29 7.84 -3.30
CA SER A 38 11.21 6.86 -3.92
C SER A 38 10.91 5.43 -3.50
N ALA A 39 10.60 5.20 -2.23
CA ALA A 39 10.28 3.86 -1.72
C ALA A 39 8.96 3.31 -2.31
N GLN A 40 8.02 4.19 -2.69
CA GLN A 40 6.71 3.84 -3.22
C GLN A 40 6.60 4.05 -4.74
N ALA A 41 7.69 4.47 -5.42
CA ALA A 41 7.67 4.89 -6.82
C ALA A 41 7.05 3.86 -7.76
N GLN A 42 7.40 2.58 -7.62
CA GLN A 42 6.93 1.48 -8.47
C GLN A 42 5.40 1.30 -8.38
N TRP A 43 4.85 1.38 -7.17
CA TRP A 43 3.39 1.25 -6.95
C TRP A 43 2.64 2.47 -7.47
N THR A 44 3.15 3.68 -7.18
CA THR A 44 2.56 4.93 -7.68
C THR A 44 2.59 4.99 -9.20
N ALA A 45 3.69 4.58 -9.83
CA ALA A 45 3.80 4.51 -11.29
C ALA A 45 2.78 3.54 -11.88
N ALA A 46 2.59 2.35 -11.28
CA ALA A 46 1.60 1.36 -11.72
C ALA A 46 0.16 1.90 -11.66
N PHE A 47 -0.16 2.66 -10.60
CA PHE A 47 -1.44 3.34 -10.42
C PHE A 47 -1.67 4.41 -11.50
N VAL A 48 -0.73 5.33 -11.66
CA VAL A 48 -0.82 6.45 -12.62
C VAL A 48 -0.88 5.94 -14.06
N GLN A 49 -0.07 4.93 -14.39
CA GLN A 49 -0.12 4.31 -15.71
C GLN A 49 -1.49 3.70 -15.99
N ARG A 50 -2.09 3.00 -15.00
CA ARG A 50 -3.42 2.43 -15.19
C ARG A 50 -4.51 3.50 -15.33
N LEU A 51 -4.44 4.58 -14.57
CA LEU A 51 -5.32 5.74 -14.78
C LEU A 51 -5.23 6.26 -16.21
N ARG A 52 -4.01 6.41 -16.74
CA ARG A 52 -3.80 6.86 -18.13
C ARG A 52 -4.44 5.90 -19.15
N GLU A 53 -4.32 4.59 -18.96
CA GLU A 53 -4.95 3.56 -19.80
C GLU A 53 -6.48 3.67 -19.77
N LEU A 54 -7.07 4.15 -18.67
CA LEU A 54 -8.49 4.37 -18.49
C LEU A 54 -8.98 5.75 -19.00
N GLY A 55 -8.06 6.57 -19.52
CA GLY A 55 -8.36 7.90 -20.05
C GLY A 55 -8.13 9.07 -19.07
N TRP A 56 -7.63 8.76 -17.85
CA TRP A 56 -7.30 9.77 -16.85
C TRP A 56 -5.83 10.16 -16.95
N VAL A 57 -5.56 11.18 -17.79
CA VAL A 57 -4.20 11.68 -18.05
C VAL A 57 -3.93 12.87 -17.15
N GLU A 58 -2.92 12.74 -16.28
CA GLU A 58 -2.54 13.80 -15.34
C GLU A 58 -2.20 15.11 -16.06
N GLY A 59 -2.76 16.21 -15.57
CA GLY A 59 -2.66 17.55 -16.15
C GLY A 59 -3.56 17.79 -17.39
N GLN A 60 -4.28 16.78 -17.90
CA GLN A 60 -5.18 16.89 -19.04
C GLN A 60 -6.63 16.55 -18.71
N THR A 61 -6.88 15.38 -18.10
CA THR A 61 -8.23 14.92 -17.76
C THR A 61 -8.40 14.66 -16.26
N VAL A 62 -7.32 14.66 -15.48
CA VAL A 62 -7.31 14.52 -14.03
C VAL A 62 -6.14 15.30 -13.43
N THR A 63 -6.30 15.81 -12.21
CA THR A 63 -5.21 16.35 -11.39
C THR A 63 -4.89 15.38 -10.26
N ILE A 64 -3.61 15.18 -9.93
CA ILE A 64 -3.20 14.36 -8.80
C ILE A 64 -2.39 15.21 -7.83
N GLU A 65 -2.88 15.34 -6.61
CA GLU A 65 -2.20 16.02 -5.51
C GLU A 65 -1.47 15.00 -4.65
N TYR A 66 -0.14 14.97 -4.75
CA TYR A 66 0.70 14.02 -4.01
C TYR A 66 1.14 14.58 -2.67
N ARG A 67 0.99 13.79 -1.60
CA ARG A 67 1.54 14.06 -0.27
C ARG A 67 2.10 12.78 0.35
N TRP A 68 3.06 12.93 1.27
CA TRP A 68 3.79 11.81 1.84
C TRP A 68 3.96 11.98 3.34
N VAL A 69 3.64 10.95 4.12
CA VAL A 69 3.86 10.95 5.57
C VAL A 69 5.22 10.39 5.96
N GLU A 70 5.87 9.62 5.09
CA GLU A 70 7.23 9.07 5.29
C GLU A 70 7.34 8.23 6.57
N GLY A 71 6.33 7.41 6.87
CA GLY A 71 6.23 6.60 8.09
C GLY A 71 5.75 7.36 9.33
N ARG A 72 5.53 8.69 9.22
CA ARG A 72 5.09 9.56 10.33
C ARG A 72 3.58 9.77 10.27
N PHE A 73 2.84 8.79 10.74
CA PHE A 73 1.37 8.74 10.63
C PHE A 73 0.65 9.89 11.35
N GLU A 74 1.27 10.53 12.33
CA GLU A 74 0.76 11.72 13.02
C GLU A 74 0.53 12.91 12.07
N ARG A 75 1.14 12.90 10.88
CA ARG A 75 0.94 13.92 9.84
C ARG A 75 -0.33 13.70 9.01
N SER A 76 -0.89 12.49 9.02
CA SER A 76 -2.00 12.11 8.15
C SER A 76 -3.25 12.97 8.32
N PRO A 77 -3.74 13.28 9.54
CA PRO A 77 -4.95 14.09 9.70
C PRO A 77 -4.84 15.47 9.06
N ALA A 78 -3.68 16.14 9.21
CA ALA A 78 -3.46 17.47 8.65
C ALA A 78 -3.45 17.45 7.10
N ILE A 79 -2.81 16.44 6.51
CA ILE A 79 -2.75 16.27 5.05
C ILE A 79 -4.15 15.91 4.48
N ILE A 80 -4.89 15.04 5.14
CA ILE A 80 -6.25 14.71 4.71
C ILE A 80 -7.17 15.94 4.80
N ALA A 81 -7.04 16.77 5.86
CA ALA A 81 -7.78 18.01 5.98
C ALA A 81 -7.41 19.01 4.86
N GLU A 82 -6.15 19.02 4.41
CA GLU A 82 -5.74 19.79 3.23
C GLU A 82 -6.45 19.29 1.96
N PHE A 83 -6.51 17.97 1.70
CA PHE A 83 -7.22 17.41 0.57
C PHE A 83 -8.71 17.77 0.58
N VAL A 84 -9.35 17.74 1.74
CA VAL A 84 -10.75 18.17 1.89
C VAL A 84 -10.92 19.65 1.56
N ARG A 85 -9.99 20.53 1.97
CA ARG A 85 -10.01 21.96 1.60
C ARG A 85 -9.78 22.20 0.11
N LEU A 86 -8.93 21.39 -0.51
CA LEU A 86 -8.68 21.41 -1.97
C LEU A 86 -9.87 20.85 -2.77
N LYS A 87 -10.87 20.28 -2.06
CA LYS A 87 -12.06 19.67 -2.66
C LYS A 87 -11.67 18.59 -3.67
N VAL A 88 -10.81 17.66 -3.26
CA VAL A 88 -10.48 16.49 -4.06
C VAL A 88 -11.72 15.60 -4.22
N ASP A 89 -11.88 14.96 -5.38
CA ASP A 89 -13.01 14.10 -5.70
C ASP A 89 -12.86 12.69 -5.12
N VAL A 90 -11.61 12.25 -4.87
CA VAL A 90 -11.27 10.98 -4.24
C VAL A 90 -9.93 11.08 -3.53
N ILE A 91 -9.84 10.43 -2.36
CA ILE A 91 -8.59 10.25 -1.62
C ILE A 91 -8.11 8.83 -1.86
N VAL A 92 -6.86 8.68 -2.31
CA VAL A 92 -6.16 7.40 -2.43
C VAL A 92 -5.10 7.33 -1.36
N THR A 93 -5.17 6.33 -0.48
CA THR A 93 -4.16 6.16 0.58
C THR A 93 -4.04 4.70 1.00
N HIS A 94 -2.92 4.33 1.57
CA HIS A 94 -2.65 3.00 2.09
C HIS A 94 -2.05 3.05 3.50
N ALA A 95 -1.84 1.90 4.11
CA ALA A 95 -1.55 1.72 5.53
C ALA A 95 -2.74 2.08 6.44
N THR A 96 -3.03 1.18 7.36
CA THR A 96 -4.21 1.29 8.24
C THR A 96 -4.30 2.62 8.98
N PRO A 97 -3.23 3.20 9.56
CA PRO A 97 -3.30 4.49 10.23
C PRO A 97 -3.73 5.64 9.33
N ASN A 98 -3.26 5.68 8.07
CA ASN A 98 -3.65 6.72 7.11
C ASN A 98 -5.13 6.61 6.73
N ILE A 99 -5.61 5.38 6.52
CA ILE A 99 -7.01 5.12 6.15
C ILE A 99 -7.93 5.49 7.32
N LEU A 100 -7.55 5.15 8.55
CA LEU A 100 -8.28 5.55 9.77
C LEU A 100 -8.32 7.07 9.91
N ALA A 101 -7.20 7.76 9.72
CA ALA A 101 -7.15 9.21 9.74
C ALA A 101 -8.07 9.82 8.68
N ALA A 102 -8.09 9.28 7.47
CA ALA A 102 -8.99 9.74 6.42
C ALA A 102 -10.47 9.57 6.80
N LYS A 103 -10.85 8.43 7.36
CA LYS A 103 -12.21 8.18 7.87
C LYS A 103 -12.62 9.12 8.99
N GLN A 104 -11.71 9.52 9.86
CA GLN A 104 -11.98 10.47 10.94
C GLN A 104 -12.19 11.90 10.44
N VAL A 105 -11.46 12.32 9.39
CA VAL A 105 -11.51 13.67 8.86
C VAL A 105 -12.69 13.87 7.90
N THR A 106 -13.08 12.84 7.13
CA THR A 106 -14.17 12.95 6.16
C THR A 106 -15.03 11.68 6.09
N SER A 107 -16.35 11.89 6.09
CA SER A 107 -17.33 10.83 5.78
C SER A 107 -17.98 11.00 4.39
N VAL A 108 -17.56 12.03 3.63
CA VAL A 108 -18.17 12.42 2.35
C VAL A 108 -17.23 12.12 1.19
N VAL A 109 -15.97 12.56 1.27
CA VAL A 109 -15.01 12.34 0.18
C VAL A 109 -14.71 10.82 0.08
N PRO A 110 -14.88 10.21 -1.11
CA PRO A 110 -14.51 8.81 -1.33
C PRO A 110 -13.07 8.52 -0.94
N ILE A 111 -12.84 7.39 -0.28
CA ILE A 111 -11.51 6.92 0.13
C ILE A 111 -11.28 5.55 -0.52
N VAL A 112 -10.22 5.45 -1.33
CA VAL A 112 -9.79 4.20 -1.95
C VAL A 112 -8.44 3.78 -1.36
N PHE A 113 -8.38 2.58 -0.82
CA PHE A 113 -7.11 2.02 -0.35
C PHE A 113 -6.59 0.96 -1.34
N PRO A 114 -5.43 1.21 -1.98
CA PRO A 114 -4.76 0.21 -2.83
C PRO A 114 -4.34 -1.05 -2.06
N SER A 115 -4.13 -0.90 -0.75
CA SER A 115 -3.77 -2.01 0.12
C SER A 115 -4.12 -1.69 1.57
N ALA A 116 -4.81 -2.62 2.23
CA ALA A 116 -5.03 -2.62 3.67
C ALA A 116 -4.78 -4.03 4.22
N GLY A 117 -4.13 -4.13 5.38
CA GLY A 117 -3.72 -5.42 5.96
C GLY A 117 -4.92 -6.33 6.27
N ASP A 118 -5.84 -5.83 7.08
CA ASP A 118 -7.11 -6.46 7.42
C ASP A 118 -8.19 -5.37 7.55
N PRO A 119 -8.92 -5.06 6.48
CA PRO A 119 -9.86 -3.97 6.47
C PRO A 119 -11.09 -4.19 7.36
N VAL A 120 -11.49 -5.43 7.60
CA VAL A 120 -12.62 -5.76 8.48
C VAL A 120 -12.16 -5.76 9.94
N GLY A 121 -11.10 -6.49 10.27
CA GLY A 121 -10.54 -6.55 11.63
C GLY A 121 -10.14 -5.18 12.15
N ASN A 122 -9.62 -4.31 11.30
CA ASN A 122 -9.27 -2.92 11.64
C ASN A 122 -10.46 -1.94 11.51
N LYS A 123 -11.68 -2.42 11.30
CA LYS A 123 -12.90 -1.60 11.20
C LYS A 123 -12.84 -0.50 10.14
N LEU A 124 -12.08 -0.72 9.07
CA LEU A 124 -12.04 0.19 7.92
C LEU A 124 -13.34 0.11 7.13
N VAL A 125 -13.88 -1.10 6.99
CA VAL A 125 -15.13 -1.42 6.33
C VAL A 125 -15.97 -2.37 7.18
N THR A 126 -17.28 -2.43 6.95
CA THR A 126 -18.19 -3.33 7.70
C THR A 126 -18.07 -4.78 7.26
N SER A 127 -17.88 -5.00 5.96
CA SER A 127 -17.56 -6.28 5.35
C SER A 127 -16.89 -6.08 4.00
N LEU A 128 -16.22 -7.10 3.47
CA LEU A 128 -15.59 -7.00 2.15
C LEU A 128 -16.64 -6.86 1.03
N ALA A 129 -17.74 -7.62 1.09
CA ALA A 129 -18.78 -7.58 0.07
C ALA A 129 -19.58 -6.27 0.08
N ARG A 130 -19.79 -5.67 1.25
CA ARG A 130 -20.50 -4.40 1.44
C ARG A 130 -19.72 -3.52 2.39
N PRO A 131 -18.77 -2.74 1.89
CA PRO A 131 -17.88 -1.93 2.73
C PRO A 131 -18.63 -0.92 3.56
N GLY A 132 -19.67 -0.31 3.01
CA GLY A 132 -20.46 0.75 3.65
C GLY A 132 -19.72 2.08 3.75
N GLY A 133 -20.46 3.18 3.86
CA GLY A 133 -19.87 4.52 3.98
C GLY A 133 -19.10 4.95 2.72
N ASN A 134 -18.03 5.73 2.95
CA ASN A 134 -17.24 6.34 1.88
C ASN A 134 -15.90 5.64 1.59
N VAL A 135 -15.67 4.43 2.10
CA VAL A 135 -14.37 3.74 2.03
C VAL A 135 -14.49 2.41 1.29
N THR A 136 -13.60 2.16 0.34
CA THR A 136 -13.45 0.87 -0.35
C THR A 136 -12.01 0.67 -0.82
N GLY A 137 -11.67 -0.47 -1.41
CA GLY A 137 -10.32 -0.72 -1.93
C GLY A 137 -9.95 -2.19 -1.99
N LEU A 138 -8.68 -2.51 -1.65
CA LEU A 138 -8.11 -3.85 -1.77
C LEU A 138 -7.46 -4.30 -0.46
N SER A 139 -7.82 -5.50 0.02
CA SER A 139 -7.17 -6.17 1.14
C SER A 139 -5.88 -6.85 0.66
N VAL A 140 -4.85 -6.91 1.51
CA VAL A 140 -3.65 -7.75 1.28
C VAL A 140 -3.69 -9.03 2.11
N GLN A 141 -4.74 -9.25 2.88
CA GLN A 141 -4.93 -10.45 3.71
C GLN A 141 -3.76 -10.78 4.64
N SER A 142 -3.12 -9.74 5.18
CA SER A 142 -1.84 -9.89 5.87
C SER A 142 -1.86 -10.87 7.05
N SER A 143 -2.96 -10.95 7.78
CA SER A 143 -3.12 -11.94 8.87
C SER A 143 -3.31 -13.36 8.35
N GLU A 144 -3.96 -13.52 7.18
CA GLU A 144 -4.21 -14.83 6.54
C GLU A 144 -2.92 -15.41 5.92
N LEU A 145 -1.92 -14.55 5.60
CA LEU A 145 -0.61 -14.98 5.08
C LEU A 145 0.29 -15.57 6.15
N ALA A 146 0.07 -15.24 7.42
CA ALA A 146 0.95 -15.62 8.53
C ALA A 146 1.22 -17.14 8.62
N PRO A 147 0.23 -18.05 8.48
CA PRO A 147 0.48 -19.49 8.50
C PRO A 147 1.44 -19.93 7.39
N LYS A 148 1.31 -19.36 6.19
CA LYS A 148 2.17 -19.71 5.06
C LYS A 148 3.59 -19.18 5.21
N VAL A 149 3.75 -17.97 5.74
CA VAL A 149 5.05 -17.38 6.07
C VAL A 149 5.80 -18.24 7.09
N VAL A 150 5.12 -18.69 8.14
CA VAL A 150 5.72 -19.57 9.18
C VAL A 150 6.05 -20.95 8.60
N GLU A 151 5.18 -21.54 7.76
CA GLU A 151 5.44 -22.81 7.07
C GLU A 151 6.69 -22.71 6.20
N LEU A 152 6.83 -21.65 5.38
CA LEU A 152 7.99 -21.45 4.53
C LEU A 152 9.30 -21.35 5.33
N LEU A 153 9.29 -20.62 6.45
CA LEU A 153 10.45 -20.55 7.33
C LEU A 153 10.80 -21.89 7.95
N ARG A 154 9.81 -22.64 8.42
CA ARG A 154 10.00 -23.96 9.04
C ARG A 154 10.71 -24.94 8.11
N ASP A 155 10.41 -24.88 6.81
CA ASP A 155 10.92 -25.85 5.83
C ASP A 155 12.44 -25.77 5.66
N PHE A 156 13.10 -24.70 6.07
CA PHE A 156 14.55 -24.58 5.99
C PHE A 156 15.24 -24.10 7.29
N LEU A 157 14.48 -23.86 8.35
CA LEU A 157 15.04 -23.58 9.68
C LEU A 157 15.31 -24.87 10.48
N PRO A 158 16.21 -24.83 11.46
CA PRO A 158 16.40 -25.92 12.42
C PRO A 158 15.11 -26.30 13.14
N LYS A 159 15.01 -27.57 13.59
CA LYS A 159 13.80 -28.12 14.25
C LYS A 159 13.27 -27.33 15.48
N HIS A 160 14.08 -26.51 16.10
CA HIS A 160 13.74 -25.65 17.24
C HIS A 160 14.05 -24.19 16.96
N GLY A 161 13.67 -23.75 15.76
CA GLY A 161 13.92 -22.39 15.32
C GLY A 161 13.21 -21.35 16.19
N ARG A 162 13.96 -20.31 16.54
CA ARG A 162 13.46 -19.13 17.27
C ARG A 162 13.15 -18.05 16.24
N LEU A 163 11.90 -17.72 16.08
CA LEU A 163 11.48 -16.66 15.18
C LEU A 163 11.51 -15.31 15.91
N ALA A 164 11.79 -14.26 15.16
CA ALA A 164 11.52 -12.89 15.59
C ALA A 164 10.60 -12.23 14.58
N MET A 165 9.77 -11.29 15.03
CA MET A 165 8.92 -10.49 14.17
C MET A 165 9.02 -9.03 14.54
N MET A 166 9.26 -8.17 13.56
CA MET A 166 9.22 -6.72 13.75
C MET A 166 7.77 -6.25 13.96
N TYR A 167 7.59 -5.40 14.95
CA TYR A 167 6.30 -4.84 15.35
C TYR A 167 6.37 -3.32 15.35
N HIS A 168 5.61 -2.67 14.49
CA HIS A 168 5.53 -1.20 14.46
C HIS A 168 4.48 -0.70 15.46
N ILE A 169 4.97 -0.07 16.53
CA ILE A 169 4.10 0.53 17.55
C ILE A 169 3.27 1.66 16.92
N GLY A 170 1.95 1.59 17.11
CA GLY A 170 1.01 2.59 16.57
C GLY A 170 0.37 2.21 15.23
N ASN A 171 0.74 1.06 14.65
CA ASN A 171 -0.02 0.50 13.53
C ASN A 171 -0.85 -0.71 13.99
N PRO A 172 -2.20 -0.60 14.08
CA PRO A 172 -3.05 -1.68 14.60
C PRO A 172 -3.02 -2.96 13.76
N VAL A 173 -2.63 -2.89 12.49
CA VAL A 173 -2.52 -4.11 11.66
C VAL A 173 -1.37 -5.01 12.13
N THR A 174 -0.32 -4.45 12.72
CA THR A 174 0.82 -5.26 13.20
C THR A 174 0.45 -6.11 14.40
N GLU A 175 -0.52 -5.69 15.22
CA GLU A 175 -1.06 -6.51 16.31
C GLU A 175 -1.75 -7.77 15.77
N LEU A 176 -2.69 -7.61 14.84
CA LEU A 176 -3.41 -8.73 14.21
C LEU A 176 -2.46 -9.70 13.48
N GLN A 177 -1.45 -9.16 12.77
CA GLN A 177 -0.43 -9.99 12.13
C GLN A 177 0.42 -10.77 13.14
N THR A 178 0.82 -10.10 14.22
CA THR A 178 1.63 -10.70 15.28
C THR A 178 0.88 -11.87 15.93
N ASP A 179 -0.38 -11.69 16.26
CA ASP A 179 -1.20 -12.74 16.85
C ASP A 179 -1.37 -13.93 15.89
N ALA A 180 -1.58 -13.65 14.59
CA ALA A 180 -1.67 -14.68 13.57
C ALA A 180 -0.34 -15.46 13.41
N VAL A 181 0.82 -14.75 13.42
CA VAL A 181 2.16 -15.37 13.35
C VAL A 181 2.42 -16.23 14.60
N LYS A 182 2.14 -15.72 15.81
CA LYS A 182 2.27 -16.48 17.05
C LYS A 182 1.41 -17.74 17.05
N ALA A 183 0.14 -17.61 16.65
CA ALA A 183 -0.77 -18.75 16.56
C ALA A 183 -0.30 -19.79 15.54
N ALA A 184 0.23 -19.36 14.39
CA ALA A 184 0.80 -20.26 13.39
C ALA A 184 2.08 -20.95 13.88
N ALA A 185 3.00 -20.19 14.49
CA ALA A 185 4.26 -20.70 15.03
C ALA A 185 4.04 -21.72 16.16
N GLY A 186 3.09 -21.44 17.03
CA GLY A 186 2.72 -22.35 18.14
C GLY A 186 2.25 -23.73 17.67
N ARG A 187 1.62 -23.85 16.49
CA ARG A 187 1.23 -25.15 15.89
C ARG A 187 2.44 -26.01 15.53
N PHE A 188 3.61 -25.39 15.34
CA PHE A 188 4.88 -26.05 15.01
C PHE A 188 5.86 -26.10 16.17
N GLY A 189 5.44 -25.66 17.37
CA GLY A 189 6.31 -25.60 18.56
C GLY A 189 7.43 -24.55 18.42
N LEU A 190 7.22 -23.49 17.64
CA LEU A 190 8.17 -22.40 17.45
C LEU A 190 7.79 -21.21 18.34
N ASP A 191 8.80 -20.60 18.97
CA ASP A 191 8.63 -19.35 19.71
C ASP A 191 8.83 -18.15 18.81
N VAL A 192 8.06 -17.08 19.06
CA VAL A 192 8.14 -15.80 18.32
C VAL A 192 8.45 -14.66 19.28
N ALA A 193 9.66 -14.11 19.19
CA ALA A 193 10.04 -12.89 19.88
C ALA A 193 9.53 -11.66 19.12
N ILE A 194 8.90 -10.72 19.82
CA ILE A 194 8.42 -9.48 19.22
C ILE A 194 9.48 -8.40 19.38
N VAL A 195 9.78 -7.73 18.28
CA VAL A 195 10.79 -6.67 18.20
C VAL A 195 10.07 -5.36 17.94
N GLU A 196 9.87 -4.59 18.99
CA GLU A 196 9.17 -3.32 18.91
C GLU A 196 10.02 -2.25 18.24
N VAL A 197 9.41 -1.55 17.26
CA VAL A 197 10.01 -0.43 16.54
C VAL A 197 8.99 0.69 16.51
N ARG A 198 9.40 1.89 16.85
CA ARG A 198 8.54 3.08 16.81
C ARG A 198 8.95 4.04 15.69
N ARG A 199 10.24 4.11 15.41
CA ARG A 199 10.85 5.03 14.45
C ARG A 199 12.09 4.42 13.81
N ALA A 200 12.62 5.04 12.76
CA ALA A 200 13.73 4.48 11.98
C ALA A 200 14.99 4.18 12.81
N GLU A 201 15.29 5.02 13.82
CA GLU A 201 16.46 4.87 14.68
C GLU A 201 16.42 3.61 15.56
N ASP A 202 15.20 3.08 15.80
CA ASP A 202 15.01 1.88 16.61
C ASP A 202 15.35 0.59 15.83
N ILE A 203 15.36 0.63 14.48
CA ILE A 203 15.48 -0.54 13.62
C ILE A 203 16.83 -1.24 13.78
N ALA A 204 17.93 -0.49 13.66
CA ALA A 204 19.27 -1.07 13.74
C ALA A 204 19.54 -1.77 15.07
N PRO A 205 19.36 -1.12 16.25
CA PRO A 205 19.59 -1.78 17.53
C PRO A 205 18.64 -2.96 17.77
N ALA A 206 17.42 -2.89 17.25
CA ALA A 206 16.45 -3.97 17.34
C ALA A 206 16.90 -5.23 16.59
N ILE A 207 17.43 -5.08 15.37
CA ILE A 207 17.96 -6.20 14.58
C ILE A 207 19.27 -6.73 15.20
N GLU A 208 20.16 -5.86 15.66
CA GLU A 208 21.41 -6.26 16.31
C GLU A 208 21.18 -7.07 17.57
N ALA A 209 20.16 -6.72 18.37
CA ALA A 209 19.78 -7.45 19.57
C ALA A 209 19.30 -8.89 19.30
N LEU A 210 18.92 -9.21 18.07
CA LEU A 210 18.50 -10.56 17.67
C LEU A 210 19.66 -11.51 17.35
N LYS A 211 20.87 -10.99 17.18
CA LYS A 211 22.04 -11.81 16.84
C LYS A 211 22.26 -12.92 17.86
N GLY A 212 22.23 -14.18 17.39
CA GLY A 212 22.33 -15.37 18.24
C GLY A 212 21.11 -15.65 19.13
N ARG A 213 20.05 -14.84 19.04
CA ARG A 213 18.80 -15.01 19.80
C ARG A 213 17.62 -15.42 18.93
N ALA A 214 17.67 -15.13 17.64
CA ALA A 214 16.69 -15.56 16.65
C ALA A 214 17.39 -16.26 15.49
N ASP A 215 16.69 -17.17 14.85
CA ASP A 215 17.17 -17.95 13.72
C ASP A 215 16.57 -17.45 12.40
N ALA A 216 15.49 -16.66 12.48
CA ALA A 216 14.92 -15.90 11.35
C ALA A 216 14.12 -14.68 11.82
N LEU A 217 13.98 -13.71 10.94
CA LEU A 217 13.23 -12.47 11.16
C LEU A 217 12.09 -12.34 10.13
N ILE A 218 10.88 -12.16 10.64
CA ILE A 218 9.69 -11.81 9.88
C ILE A 218 9.55 -10.29 9.86
N VAL A 219 9.53 -9.68 8.68
CA VAL A 219 9.38 -8.22 8.52
C VAL A 219 8.08 -7.93 7.77
N PRO A 220 7.05 -7.38 8.44
CA PRO A 220 5.80 -6.99 7.80
C PRO A 220 5.99 -5.91 6.74
N SER A 221 5.07 -5.83 5.77
CA SER A 221 5.04 -4.70 4.84
C SER A 221 4.48 -3.47 5.55
N GLU A 222 5.35 -2.53 5.85
CA GLU A 222 5.12 -1.33 6.64
C GLU A 222 5.80 -0.12 5.97
N PRO A 223 5.15 1.05 5.88
CA PRO A 223 5.76 2.25 5.28
C PRO A 223 7.11 2.64 5.88
N LEU A 224 7.25 2.54 7.21
CA LEU A 224 8.52 2.79 7.90
C LEU A 224 9.59 1.81 7.44
N TYR A 225 9.27 0.52 7.38
CA TYR A 225 10.21 -0.52 6.96
C TYR A 225 10.51 -0.44 5.46
N ASN A 226 9.51 -0.15 4.62
CA ASN A 226 9.70 0.05 3.18
C ASN A 226 10.68 1.19 2.88
N THR A 227 10.59 2.29 3.62
CA THR A 227 11.51 3.41 3.51
C THR A 227 12.94 2.99 3.86
N ASN A 228 13.11 2.11 4.84
CA ASN A 228 14.41 1.67 5.37
C ASN A 228 14.82 0.26 4.88
N ARG A 229 14.19 -0.29 3.84
CA ARG A 229 14.37 -1.70 3.42
C ARG A 229 15.82 -2.09 3.09
N ILE A 230 16.57 -1.20 2.44
CA ILE A 230 17.97 -1.43 2.09
C ILE A 230 18.82 -1.57 3.36
N GLN A 231 18.60 -0.70 4.34
CA GLN A 231 19.29 -0.73 5.62
C GLN A 231 18.88 -1.97 6.44
N ILE A 232 17.58 -2.32 6.48
CA ILE A 232 17.08 -3.52 7.14
C ILE A 232 17.78 -4.76 6.57
N ASN A 233 17.83 -4.90 5.25
CA ASN A 233 18.54 -5.99 4.58
C ASN A 233 20.02 -6.05 4.98
N SER A 234 20.70 -4.88 4.99
CA SER A 234 22.11 -4.78 5.37
C SER A 234 22.35 -5.16 6.84
N TRP A 235 21.49 -4.72 7.76
CA TRP A 235 21.62 -5.08 9.18
C TRP A 235 21.31 -6.54 9.43
N ALA A 236 20.27 -7.10 8.82
CA ALA A 236 19.92 -8.51 8.91
C ALA A 236 21.05 -9.40 8.39
N LEU A 237 21.65 -9.05 7.24
CA LEU A 237 22.80 -9.79 6.70
C LEU A 237 24.00 -9.75 7.62
N ARG A 238 24.35 -8.59 8.21
CA ARG A 238 25.44 -8.48 9.20
C ARG A 238 25.17 -9.28 10.48
N ALA A 239 23.91 -9.35 10.89
CA ALA A 239 23.49 -10.15 12.03
C ALA A 239 23.42 -11.66 11.71
N GLN A 240 23.71 -12.06 10.44
CA GLN A 240 23.54 -13.43 9.93
C GLN A 240 22.13 -13.96 10.17
N LEU A 241 21.12 -13.10 9.94
CA LEU A 241 19.72 -13.36 10.25
C LEU A 241 18.91 -13.51 8.95
N PRO A 242 18.48 -14.75 8.62
CA PRO A 242 17.57 -15.00 7.51
C PRO A 242 16.27 -14.20 7.67
N THR A 243 15.77 -13.63 6.57
CA THR A 243 14.58 -12.76 6.58
C THR A 243 13.50 -13.26 5.65
N ILE A 244 12.23 -13.08 6.05
CA ILE A 244 11.08 -13.22 5.17
C ILE A 244 10.23 -11.96 5.24
N TYR A 245 9.76 -11.53 4.07
CA TYR A 245 8.99 -10.32 3.84
C TYR A 245 7.62 -10.62 3.25
N PHE A 246 6.68 -9.68 3.36
CA PHE A 246 5.36 -9.76 2.70
C PHE A 246 5.33 -9.00 1.36
N ASP A 247 6.50 -8.54 0.89
CA ASP A 247 6.63 -7.76 -0.34
C ASP A 247 7.97 -8.04 -1.01
N ARG A 248 7.91 -8.35 -2.32
CA ARG A 248 9.08 -8.67 -3.15
C ARG A 248 10.12 -7.56 -3.21
N VAL A 249 9.73 -6.29 -3.05
CA VAL A 249 10.63 -5.13 -3.12
C VAL A 249 11.81 -5.24 -2.15
N TYR A 250 11.63 -5.93 -1.02
CA TYR A 250 12.72 -6.19 -0.08
C TYR A 250 13.73 -7.21 -0.64
N VAL A 251 13.25 -8.24 -1.34
CA VAL A 251 14.10 -9.28 -1.94
C VAL A 251 14.88 -8.70 -3.12
N GLU A 252 14.27 -7.86 -3.94
CA GLU A 252 14.91 -7.11 -5.01
C GLU A 252 16.04 -6.20 -4.51
N THR A 253 15.97 -5.75 -3.25
CA THR A 253 16.98 -4.90 -2.61
C THR A 253 17.91 -5.66 -1.66
N GLY A 254 17.98 -7.01 -1.75
CA GLY A 254 18.93 -7.84 -1.02
C GLY A 254 18.36 -8.61 0.18
N GLY A 255 17.04 -8.65 0.37
CA GLY A 255 16.38 -9.54 1.33
C GLY A 255 16.45 -11.01 0.88
N LEU A 256 16.25 -11.96 1.80
CA LEU A 256 16.39 -13.38 1.49
C LEU A 256 15.18 -13.92 0.72
N MET A 257 13.99 -13.75 1.25
CA MET A 257 12.77 -14.22 0.58
C MET A 257 11.55 -13.36 0.91
N SER A 258 10.53 -13.44 0.07
CA SER A 258 9.21 -12.85 0.33
C SER A 258 8.09 -13.78 -0.08
N TYR A 259 6.97 -13.68 0.63
CA TYR A 259 5.71 -14.29 0.24
C TYR A 259 4.58 -13.27 0.43
N GLY A 260 3.96 -12.86 -0.66
CA GLY A 260 2.94 -11.82 -0.63
C GLY A 260 2.27 -11.56 -1.97
N PRO A 261 1.28 -10.68 -2.02
CA PRO A 261 0.61 -10.31 -3.26
C PRO A 261 1.52 -9.45 -4.15
N ASN A 262 1.21 -9.41 -5.45
CA ASN A 262 1.85 -8.46 -6.36
C ASN A 262 1.33 -7.04 -6.11
N TRP A 263 2.11 -6.22 -5.40
CA TRP A 263 1.75 -4.87 -4.98
C TRP A 263 1.45 -3.93 -6.17
N PRO A 264 2.26 -3.86 -7.23
CA PRO A 264 1.93 -3.07 -8.42
C PRO A 264 0.56 -3.43 -9.02
N SER A 265 0.20 -4.71 -9.04
CA SER A 265 -1.11 -5.16 -9.53
C SER A 265 -2.27 -4.67 -8.66
N LEU A 266 -2.10 -4.63 -7.34
CA LEU A 266 -3.10 -4.06 -6.42
C LEU A 266 -3.29 -2.55 -6.69
N TRP A 267 -2.21 -1.81 -6.89
CA TRP A 267 -2.28 -0.38 -7.19
C TRP A 267 -2.90 -0.10 -8.56
N ARG A 268 -2.61 -0.94 -9.57
CA ARG A 268 -3.33 -0.90 -10.86
C ARG A 268 -4.83 -1.13 -10.66
N ARG A 269 -5.20 -2.11 -9.85
CA ARG A 269 -6.60 -2.41 -9.57
C ARG A 269 -7.29 -1.28 -8.80
N ALA A 270 -6.59 -0.60 -7.89
CA ALA A 270 -7.10 0.58 -7.20
C ALA A 270 -7.42 1.73 -8.18
N ALA A 271 -6.63 1.90 -9.24
CA ALA A 271 -6.95 2.87 -10.30
C ALA A 271 -8.29 2.56 -11.01
N GLU A 272 -8.64 1.29 -11.18
CA GLU A 272 -9.93 0.90 -11.73
C GLU A 272 -11.10 1.18 -10.76
N VAL A 273 -10.86 1.09 -9.45
CA VAL A 273 -11.82 1.49 -8.43
C VAL A 273 -12.01 3.01 -8.46
N VAL A 274 -10.92 3.77 -8.57
CA VAL A 274 -10.97 5.24 -8.72
C VAL A 274 -11.70 5.64 -10.00
N ASP A 275 -11.46 4.98 -11.14
CA ASP A 275 -12.19 5.22 -12.38
C ASP A 275 -13.70 5.08 -12.20
N LYS A 276 -14.15 4.00 -11.55
CA LYS A 276 -15.58 3.79 -11.26
C LYS A 276 -16.16 4.94 -10.42
N ILE A 277 -15.41 5.39 -9.40
CA ILE A 277 -15.86 6.47 -8.52
C ILE A 277 -15.92 7.80 -9.26
N LEU A 278 -14.90 8.13 -10.06
CA LEU A 278 -14.89 9.37 -10.86
C LEU A 278 -16.00 9.37 -11.93
N ARG A 279 -16.48 8.18 -12.34
CA ARG A 279 -17.66 8.01 -13.22
C ARG A 279 -19.00 7.94 -12.46
N GLY A 280 -19.01 8.18 -11.14
CA GLY A 280 -20.22 8.31 -10.33
C GLY A 280 -20.61 7.08 -9.50
N ALA A 281 -19.82 6.00 -9.47
CA ALA A 281 -20.09 4.88 -8.59
C ALA A 281 -19.85 5.26 -7.12
N LYS A 282 -20.68 4.75 -6.22
CA LYS A 282 -20.53 5.01 -4.78
C LYS A 282 -19.55 4.01 -4.15
N PRO A 283 -18.60 4.44 -3.31
CA PRO A 283 -17.68 3.53 -2.61
C PRO A 283 -18.39 2.41 -1.85
N ALA A 284 -19.53 2.70 -1.24
CA ALA A 284 -20.36 1.75 -0.49
C ALA A 284 -20.82 0.54 -1.32
N ASP A 285 -20.96 0.72 -2.64
CA ASP A 285 -21.47 -0.31 -3.56
C ASP A 285 -20.33 -1.08 -4.28
N ILE A 286 -19.07 -0.68 -4.04
CA ILE A 286 -17.89 -1.34 -4.63
C ILE A 286 -17.27 -2.26 -3.58
N PRO A 287 -17.35 -3.60 -3.75
CA PRO A 287 -16.75 -4.56 -2.81
C PRO A 287 -15.25 -4.33 -2.65
N VAL A 288 -14.73 -4.58 -1.44
CA VAL A 288 -13.30 -4.68 -1.20
C VAL A 288 -12.80 -5.98 -1.82
N GLU A 289 -11.83 -5.85 -2.71
CA GLU A 289 -11.26 -7.00 -3.41
C GLU A 289 -10.09 -7.60 -2.62
N GLN A 290 -9.84 -8.89 -2.83
CA GLN A 290 -8.72 -9.62 -2.25
C GLN A 290 -7.81 -10.11 -3.38
N PRO A 291 -6.48 -10.21 -3.16
CA PRO A 291 -5.56 -10.81 -4.12
C PRO A 291 -5.91 -12.29 -4.31
N ARG A 292 -5.79 -12.76 -5.54
CA ARG A 292 -6.04 -14.17 -5.89
C ARG A 292 -4.75 -14.97 -6.01
N THR A 293 -3.62 -14.28 -6.17
CA THR A 293 -2.30 -14.89 -6.36
C THR A 293 -1.31 -14.25 -5.40
N PHE A 294 -0.42 -15.08 -4.88
CA PHE A 294 0.68 -14.70 -4.03
C PHE A 294 1.97 -15.24 -4.64
N GLU A 295 3.05 -14.48 -4.53
CA GLU A 295 4.34 -14.80 -5.13
C GLU A 295 5.35 -15.16 -4.04
N LEU A 296 6.05 -16.28 -4.22
CA LEU A 296 7.25 -16.64 -3.45
C LEU A 296 8.48 -16.23 -4.26
N VAL A 297 9.23 -15.25 -3.77
CA VAL A 297 10.48 -14.78 -4.38
C VAL A 297 11.66 -15.10 -3.47
N ILE A 298 12.74 -15.63 -4.02
CA ILE A 298 13.94 -16.06 -3.27
C ILE A 298 15.19 -15.43 -3.88
N ASN A 299 16.09 -14.91 -3.06
CA ASN A 299 17.38 -14.35 -3.47
C ASN A 299 18.52 -15.29 -3.11
N LEU A 300 19.09 -15.98 -4.10
CA LEU A 300 20.19 -16.92 -3.91
C LEU A 300 21.51 -16.24 -3.56
N LYS A 301 21.74 -14.99 -4.01
CA LYS A 301 22.93 -14.22 -3.58
C LYS A 301 22.92 -14.01 -2.08
N THR A 302 21.75 -13.65 -1.54
CA THR A 302 21.58 -13.45 -0.10
C THR A 302 21.64 -14.78 0.66
N ALA A 303 21.03 -15.85 0.14
CA ALA A 303 21.14 -17.18 0.71
C ALA A 303 22.61 -17.62 0.82
N LYS A 304 23.38 -17.47 -0.24
CA LYS A 304 24.83 -17.78 -0.28
C LYS A 304 25.62 -16.94 0.74
N ALA A 305 25.32 -15.63 0.83
CA ALA A 305 25.97 -14.73 1.77
C ALA A 305 25.68 -15.07 3.26
N LEU A 306 24.50 -15.66 3.52
CA LEU A 306 24.11 -16.19 4.83
C LEU A 306 24.62 -17.64 5.09
N GLY A 307 25.30 -18.26 4.13
CA GLY A 307 25.74 -19.66 4.23
C GLY A 307 24.59 -20.68 4.19
N LEU A 308 23.44 -20.30 3.63
CA LEU A 308 22.24 -21.13 3.55
C LEU A 308 22.23 -21.92 2.24
N ALA A 309 22.03 -23.24 2.34
CA ALA A 309 21.72 -24.09 1.21
C ALA A 309 20.19 -24.22 1.08
N ILE A 310 19.63 -23.62 0.04
CA ILE A 310 18.18 -23.73 -0.23
C ILE A 310 17.97 -25.05 -1.02
N PRO A 311 17.14 -25.99 -0.49
CA PRO A 311 16.89 -27.25 -1.20
C PRO A 311 16.22 -27.02 -2.56
N GLU A 312 16.56 -27.83 -3.56
CA GLU A 312 15.97 -27.75 -4.90
C GLU A 312 14.44 -27.87 -4.84
N SER A 313 13.93 -28.79 -4.01
CA SER A 313 12.47 -28.96 -3.79
C SER A 313 11.79 -27.71 -3.23
N PHE A 314 12.53 -26.83 -2.55
CA PHE A 314 12.02 -25.55 -2.08
C PHE A 314 12.05 -24.51 -3.21
N LEU A 315 13.11 -24.48 -4.02
CA LEU A 315 13.24 -23.59 -5.18
C LEU A 315 12.17 -23.86 -6.26
N LEU A 316 11.76 -25.11 -6.43
CA LEU A 316 10.66 -25.47 -7.34
C LEU A 316 9.29 -24.88 -6.95
N ARG A 317 9.15 -24.37 -5.72
CA ARG A 317 7.94 -23.69 -5.22
C ARG A 317 7.99 -22.18 -5.43
N ALA A 318 9.16 -21.65 -5.78
CA ALA A 318 9.33 -20.21 -6.00
C ALA A 318 8.76 -19.82 -7.36
N ASP A 319 8.06 -18.68 -7.38
CA ASP A 319 7.59 -18.04 -8.61
C ASP A 319 8.74 -17.30 -9.30
N GLU A 320 9.72 -16.84 -8.51
CA GLU A 320 10.92 -16.17 -9.02
C GLU A 320 12.13 -16.45 -8.13
N VAL A 321 13.28 -16.66 -8.74
CA VAL A 321 14.57 -16.82 -8.09
C VAL A 321 15.54 -15.77 -8.62
N ILE A 322 16.07 -14.92 -7.74
CA ILE A 322 17.06 -13.88 -8.05
C ILE A 322 18.45 -14.48 -7.84
N GLU A 323 19.25 -14.52 -8.93
CA GLU A 323 20.62 -15.04 -8.97
C GLU A 323 21.68 -13.93 -8.97
#